data_4eec453e1240d3a369c7d2827c7aab2e
#
_entry.id   4eec453e1240d3a369c7d2827c7aab2e
#
_cell.length_a   1.000
_cell.length_b   1.000
_cell.length_c   1.000
_cell.angle_alpha   90.00
_cell.angle_beta   90.00
_cell.angle_gamma   90.00
#
_symmetry.space_group_name_H-M   'P 1'
#
loop_
_entity.id
_entity.type
_entity.pdbx_description
1 polymer ?
#
loop_
_entity_poly.entity_id
_entity_poly.type
_entity_poly.pdbx_seq_one_letter_code
_entity_poly.pdbx_strand_id
1 'polypeptide(L)'
;PYGACEECEGIGSNLNVDPNLVISDNKKSLQDGAIEPWSKSTSLYYIQTLASLSKHYKFSLDIPWKKIPKKAQEIILYGSDEEEIKFSYDDGYEKYTTKKTFEGVINNLERRYLETDSEWKREEISQYQSESSCEKCNGQRLKDEALCIKIDSLNISQVTKKSIEEAKLWFNNLESVLTDREKKIAQHILKEINERLNFLLNVGLNYLTLSRESGTLSGGEAQRIRLASQIGSGLTGVLYVLDEPSIGLHQ
;
A
#
# COMPACT_ATOMS: atom_id res chain seq x y z
N PRO A 1 -8.03 11.85 -12.14
CA PRO A 1 -7.68 13.24 -11.93
C PRO A 1 -6.35 13.56 -12.63
N TYR A 2 -6.26 14.71 -13.30
CA TYR A 2 -5.11 15.06 -14.15
C TYR A 2 -3.77 15.20 -13.40
N GLY A 3 -3.77 15.42 -12.09
CA GLY A 3 -2.57 15.58 -11.28
C GLY A 3 -2.18 14.35 -10.46
N ALA A 4 -2.91 13.25 -10.52
CA ALA A 4 -2.58 12.03 -9.80
C ALA A 4 -1.33 11.35 -10.37
N CYS A 5 -0.54 10.72 -9.51
CA CYS A 5 0.55 9.85 -9.95
C CYS A 5 0.01 8.73 -10.82
N GLU A 6 0.64 8.47 -11.97
CA GLU A 6 0.15 7.49 -12.94
C GLU A 6 0.32 6.05 -12.47
N GLU A 7 1.33 5.78 -11.64
CA GLU A 7 1.65 4.44 -11.16
C GLU A 7 0.70 3.99 -10.05
N CYS A 8 0.49 4.84 -9.02
CA CYS A 8 -0.39 4.51 -7.91
C CYS A 8 -1.79 5.13 -8.02
N GLU A 9 -2.12 5.76 -9.15
CA GLU A 9 -3.41 6.42 -9.41
C GLU A 9 -3.84 7.43 -8.33
N GLY A 10 -2.85 7.98 -7.60
CA GLY A 10 -3.06 8.94 -6.52
C GLY A 10 -3.28 8.33 -5.14
N ILE A 11 -3.11 7.02 -4.98
CA ILE A 11 -3.20 6.34 -3.68
C ILE A 11 -1.98 6.66 -2.81
N GLY A 12 -0.78 6.71 -3.42
CA GLY A 12 0.48 7.00 -2.73
C GLY A 12 1.24 5.75 -2.30
N SER A 13 0.59 4.60 -2.33
CA SER A 13 1.17 3.30 -2.00
C SER A 13 0.77 2.26 -3.05
N ASN A 14 1.53 1.18 -3.10
CA ASN A 14 1.27 0.01 -3.92
C ASN A 14 1.21 -1.22 -3.01
N LEU A 15 0.30 -2.14 -3.29
CA LEU A 15 0.27 -3.45 -2.68
C LEU A 15 1.17 -4.36 -3.51
N ASN A 16 2.30 -4.75 -2.95
CA ASN A 16 3.26 -5.66 -3.58
C ASN A 16 3.40 -6.92 -2.75
N VAL A 17 3.72 -8.04 -3.41
CA VAL A 17 4.01 -9.29 -2.70
C VAL A 17 5.31 -9.12 -1.91
N ASP A 18 5.23 -9.30 -0.58
CA ASP A 18 6.36 -9.14 0.34
C ASP A 18 7.16 -10.44 0.45
N PRO A 19 8.44 -10.45 0.08
CA PRO A 19 9.31 -11.61 0.23
C PRO A 19 9.35 -12.18 1.65
N ASN A 20 9.20 -11.33 2.68
CA ASN A 20 9.21 -11.76 4.08
C ASN A 20 7.91 -12.47 4.49
N LEU A 21 6.80 -12.16 3.83
CA LEU A 21 5.54 -12.89 4.02
C LEU A 21 5.53 -14.20 3.22
N VAL A 22 6.18 -14.22 2.06
CA VAL A 22 6.36 -15.44 1.25
C VAL A 22 7.28 -16.43 1.97
N ILE A 23 8.34 -15.95 2.61
CA ILE A 23 9.32 -16.74 3.38
C ILE A 23 9.24 -16.30 4.85
N SER A 24 8.20 -16.73 5.55
CA SER A 24 7.96 -16.32 6.95
C SER A 24 8.97 -16.91 7.93
N ASP A 25 9.49 -18.11 7.65
CA ASP A 25 10.50 -18.78 8.47
C ASP A 25 11.71 -19.21 7.64
N ASN A 26 12.78 -18.47 7.75
CA ASN A 26 14.03 -18.72 7.04
C ASN A 26 14.82 -19.94 7.57
N LYS A 27 14.37 -20.58 8.66
CA LYS A 27 14.93 -21.84 9.19
C LYS A 27 14.33 -23.07 8.53
N LYS A 28 13.15 -22.97 7.94
CA LYS A 28 12.53 -24.05 7.17
C LYS A 28 13.30 -24.30 5.89
N SER A 29 13.30 -25.56 5.43
CA SER A 29 13.78 -25.93 4.11
C SER A 29 12.68 -25.77 3.07
N LEU A 30 13.04 -25.79 1.78
CA LEU A 30 12.03 -25.79 0.70
C LEU A 30 11.13 -27.03 0.76
N GLN A 31 11.69 -28.16 1.20
CA GLN A 31 10.94 -29.40 1.40
C GLN A 31 9.96 -29.30 2.58
N ASP A 32 10.33 -28.58 3.64
CA ASP A 32 9.48 -28.30 4.80
C ASP A 32 8.49 -27.14 4.57
N GLY A 33 8.40 -26.62 3.34
CA GLY A 33 7.46 -25.57 2.97
C GLY A 33 7.92 -24.17 3.36
N ALA A 34 9.18 -23.81 3.16
CA ALA A 34 9.68 -22.46 3.38
C ALA A 34 8.95 -21.41 2.54
N ILE A 35 8.44 -21.79 1.34
CA ILE A 35 7.60 -20.94 0.50
C ILE A 35 6.14 -21.13 0.93
N GLU A 36 5.67 -20.29 1.81
CA GLU A 36 4.32 -20.39 2.42
C GLU A 36 3.18 -20.54 1.38
N PRO A 37 3.10 -19.72 0.30
CA PRO A 37 2.04 -19.85 -0.70
C PRO A 37 2.00 -21.21 -1.41
N TRP A 38 3.15 -21.87 -1.52
CA TRP A 38 3.26 -23.18 -2.20
C TRP A 38 3.17 -24.36 -1.25
N SER A 39 3.45 -24.15 0.04
CA SER A 39 3.44 -25.20 1.07
C SER A 39 2.06 -25.82 1.26
N LYS A 40 1.00 -25.04 1.06
CA LYS A 40 -0.40 -25.48 1.18
C LYS A 40 -0.94 -26.14 -0.10
N SER A 41 -0.18 -26.10 -1.19
CA SER A 41 -0.60 -26.68 -2.46
C SER A 41 -0.30 -28.17 -2.52
N THR A 42 -1.29 -28.98 -2.88
CA THR A 42 -1.13 -30.40 -3.16
C THR A 42 -0.54 -30.69 -4.56
N SER A 43 -0.26 -29.65 -5.34
CA SER A 43 0.22 -29.79 -6.71
C SER A 43 1.69 -30.24 -6.75
N LEU A 44 1.93 -31.38 -7.40
CA LEU A 44 3.27 -31.89 -7.68
C LEU A 44 4.11 -30.93 -8.55
N TYR A 45 3.44 -30.02 -9.27
CA TYR A 45 4.09 -29.04 -10.14
C TYR A 45 5.11 -28.17 -9.38
N TYR A 46 4.75 -27.64 -8.21
CA TYR A 46 5.65 -26.78 -7.43
C TYR A 46 6.86 -27.54 -6.91
N ILE A 47 6.65 -28.77 -6.42
CA ILE A 47 7.73 -29.62 -5.90
C ILE A 47 8.72 -29.96 -7.02
N GLN A 48 8.24 -30.34 -8.21
CA GLN A 48 9.06 -30.68 -9.36
C GLN A 48 9.78 -29.46 -9.94
N THR A 49 9.13 -28.28 -9.88
CA THR A 49 9.75 -27.02 -10.25
C THR A 49 10.94 -26.70 -9.34
N LEU A 50 10.76 -26.79 -8.03
CA LEU A 50 11.83 -26.56 -7.05
C LEU A 50 12.96 -27.60 -7.19
N ALA A 51 12.63 -28.85 -7.46
CA ALA A 51 13.63 -29.89 -7.73
C ALA A 51 14.47 -29.59 -8.98
N SER A 52 13.87 -29.07 -10.02
CA SER A 52 14.56 -28.67 -11.25
C SER A 52 15.49 -27.47 -11.01
N LEU A 53 15.05 -26.46 -10.23
CA LEU A 53 15.87 -25.32 -9.81
C LEU A 53 17.04 -25.76 -8.93
N SER A 54 16.78 -26.63 -7.95
CA SER A 54 17.79 -27.20 -7.06
C SER A 54 18.91 -27.89 -7.85
N LYS A 55 18.53 -28.70 -8.87
CA LYS A 55 19.49 -29.40 -9.75
C LYS A 55 20.29 -28.42 -10.60
N HIS A 56 19.66 -27.38 -11.13
CA HIS A 56 20.31 -26.39 -12.00
C HIS A 56 21.32 -25.54 -11.22
N TYR A 57 20.92 -25.00 -10.05
CA TYR A 57 21.76 -24.14 -9.21
C TYR A 57 22.57 -24.90 -8.15
N LYS A 58 22.53 -26.23 -8.13
CA LYS A 58 23.34 -27.12 -7.27
C LYS A 58 23.20 -26.85 -5.78
N PHE A 59 21.97 -26.72 -5.28
CA PHE A 59 21.68 -26.68 -3.85
C PHE A 59 20.71 -27.80 -3.45
N SER A 60 20.66 -28.18 -2.15
CA SER A 60 19.71 -29.19 -1.67
C SER A 60 18.40 -28.55 -1.22
N LEU A 61 17.27 -29.22 -1.46
CA LEU A 61 15.95 -28.79 -0.98
C LEU A 61 15.78 -28.92 0.54
N ASP A 62 16.61 -29.76 1.20
CA ASP A 62 16.53 -30.05 2.64
C ASP A 62 17.26 -29.03 3.52
N ILE A 63 18.07 -28.14 2.91
CA ILE A 63 18.77 -27.13 3.68
C ILE A 63 17.84 -25.94 4.04
N PRO A 64 18.01 -25.33 5.22
CA PRO A 64 17.26 -24.13 5.57
C PRO A 64 17.40 -23.04 4.52
N TRP A 65 16.30 -22.28 4.26
CA TRP A 65 16.26 -21.19 3.29
C TRP A 65 17.47 -20.25 3.40
N LYS A 66 17.82 -19.84 4.62
CA LYS A 66 18.96 -18.95 4.87
C LYS A 66 20.32 -19.50 4.44
N LYS A 67 20.44 -20.83 4.21
CA LYS A 67 21.68 -21.49 3.73
C LYS A 67 21.71 -21.69 2.22
N ILE A 68 20.61 -21.45 1.52
CA ILE A 68 20.55 -21.47 0.05
C ILE A 68 21.41 -20.31 -0.47
N PRO A 69 22.20 -20.51 -1.54
CA PRO A 69 22.99 -19.42 -2.15
C PRO A 69 22.10 -18.22 -2.50
N LYS A 70 22.53 -17.00 -2.20
CA LYS A 70 21.72 -15.77 -2.42
C LYS A 70 21.20 -15.65 -3.84
N LYS A 71 22.04 -15.94 -4.84
CA LYS A 71 21.61 -15.95 -6.25
C LYS A 71 20.44 -16.91 -6.50
N ALA A 72 20.45 -18.10 -5.88
CA ALA A 72 19.36 -19.04 -6.01
C ALA A 72 18.08 -18.55 -5.28
N GLN A 73 18.22 -17.91 -4.11
CA GLN A 73 17.10 -17.28 -3.42
C GLN A 73 16.44 -16.18 -4.27
N GLU A 74 17.23 -15.31 -4.88
CA GLU A 74 16.75 -14.24 -5.77
C GLU A 74 16.00 -14.82 -6.97
N ILE A 75 16.56 -15.84 -7.61
CA ILE A 75 15.91 -16.51 -8.74
C ILE A 75 14.61 -17.21 -8.32
N ILE A 76 14.58 -17.87 -7.18
CA ILE A 76 13.34 -18.49 -6.66
C ILE A 76 12.28 -17.44 -6.42
N LEU A 77 12.62 -16.28 -5.87
CA LEU A 77 11.67 -15.22 -5.57
C LEU A 77 11.25 -14.44 -6.82
N TYR A 78 12.21 -13.98 -7.62
CA TYR A 78 11.96 -12.99 -8.67
C TYR A 78 12.05 -13.53 -10.10
N GLY A 79 12.59 -14.75 -10.27
CA GLY A 79 12.69 -15.37 -11.58
C GLY A 79 14.12 -15.43 -12.14
N SER A 80 14.26 -16.09 -13.30
CA SER A 80 15.55 -16.31 -13.96
C SER A 80 15.83 -15.35 -15.12
N ASP A 81 15.03 -14.29 -15.25
CA ASP A 81 15.08 -13.34 -16.37
C ASP A 81 15.16 -14.07 -17.73
N GLU A 82 16.25 -13.92 -18.47
CA GLU A 82 16.48 -14.56 -19.77
C GLU A 82 17.11 -15.97 -19.67
N GLU A 83 17.52 -16.39 -18.45
CA GLU A 83 18.17 -17.69 -18.26
C GLU A 83 17.16 -18.84 -18.40
N GLU A 84 17.31 -19.66 -19.43
CA GLU A 84 16.49 -20.85 -19.63
C GLU A 84 16.92 -22.00 -18.74
N ILE A 85 15.99 -22.54 -17.97
CA ILE A 85 16.18 -23.65 -17.05
C ILE A 85 15.47 -24.89 -17.60
N LYS A 86 16.12 -26.05 -17.46
CA LYS A 86 15.55 -27.33 -17.86
C LYS A 86 14.65 -27.85 -16.73
N PHE A 87 13.34 -27.81 -16.95
CA PHE A 87 12.35 -28.39 -16.06
C PHE A 87 11.96 -29.78 -16.49
N SER A 88 11.79 -30.67 -15.52
CA SER A 88 11.32 -32.02 -15.72
C SER A 88 10.08 -32.27 -14.90
N TYR A 89 9.00 -32.63 -15.55
CA TYR A 89 7.70 -32.87 -14.94
C TYR A 89 7.29 -34.33 -15.18
N ASP A 90 6.67 -34.93 -14.16
CA ASP A 90 6.12 -36.26 -14.17
C ASP A 90 4.70 -36.19 -13.60
N ASP A 91 3.70 -36.45 -14.42
CA ASP A 91 2.29 -36.44 -14.00
C ASP A 91 1.78 -37.83 -13.61
N GLY A 92 2.68 -38.83 -13.58
CA GLY A 92 2.38 -40.21 -13.29
C GLY A 92 2.02 -41.03 -14.53
N TYR A 93 1.79 -40.43 -15.69
CA TYR A 93 1.52 -41.06 -16.98
C TYR A 93 2.67 -40.80 -17.96
N GLU A 94 3.08 -39.53 -18.06
CA GLU A 94 4.15 -39.13 -18.98
C GLU A 94 5.20 -38.26 -18.27
N LYS A 95 6.47 -38.47 -18.69
CA LYS A 95 7.59 -37.61 -18.27
C LYS A 95 7.97 -36.72 -19.43
N TYR A 96 7.84 -35.44 -19.23
CA TYR A 96 8.27 -34.47 -20.23
C TYR A 96 9.28 -33.48 -19.66
N THR A 97 10.11 -32.98 -20.55
CA THR A 97 11.15 -32.02 -20.21
C THR A 97 10.98 -30.80 -21.10
N THR A 98 10.99 -29.64 -20.51
CA THR A 98 10.93 -28.35 -21.23
C THR A 98 12.06 -27.46 -20.78
N LYS A 99 12.53 -26.59 -21.69
CA LYS A 99 13.42 -25.49 -21.36
C LYS A 99 12.60 -24.21 -21.43
N LYS A 100 12.59 -23.46 -20.35
CA LYS A 100 11.90 -22.16 -20.27
C LYS A 100 12.54 -21.31 -19.18
N THR A 101 12.28 -20.01 -19.22
CA THR A 101 12.59 -19.12 -18.11
C THR A 101 11.71 -19.44 -16.91
N PHE A 102 12.17 -19.12 -15.72
CA PHE A 102 11.41 -19.26 -14.50
C PHE A 102 10.85 -17.90 -14.09
N GLU A 103 9.56 -17.83 -13.91
CA GLU A 103 8.85 -16.58 -13.60
C GLU A 103 9.19 -16.02 -12.20
N GLY A 104 9.51 -16.88 -11.23
CA GLY A 104 9.65 -16.52 -9.82
C GLY A 104 8.34 -16.62 -9.04
N VAL A 105 8.47 -16.78 -7.71
CA VAL A 105 7.29 -16.94 -6.84
C VAL A 105 6.52 -15.64 -6.73
N ILE A 106 7.21 -14.51 -6.58
CA ILE A 106 6.60 -13.19 -6.39
C ILE A 106 5.85 -12.80 -7.66
N ASN A 107 6.50 -12.82 -8.82
CA ASN A 107 5.88 -12.47 -10.09
C ASN A 107 4.69 -13.38 -10.42
N ASN A 108 4.80 -14.68 -10.08
CA ASN A 108 3.69 -15.62 -10.23
C ASN A 108 2.48 -15.26 -9.36
N LEU A 109 2.70 -14.86 -8.11
CA LEU A 109 1.63 -14.42 -7.21
C LEU A 109 0.99 -13.12 -7.69
N GLU A 110 1.78 -12.14 -8.09
CA GLU A 110 1.30 -10.86 -8.62
C GLU A 110 0.46 -11.04 -9.88
N ARG A 111 0.97 -11.80 -10.86
CA ARG A 111 0.22 -12.13 -12.05
C ARG A 111 -1.09 -12.85 -11.73
N ARG A 112 -1.07 -13.87 -10.86
CA ARG A 112 -2.27 -14.60 -10.45
C ARG A 112 -3.27 -13.73 -9.71
N TYR A 113 -2.83 -12.76 -8.92
CA TYR A 113 -3.69 -11.80 -8.27
C TYR A 113 -4.46 -10.93 -9.26
N LEU A 114 -3.79 -10.49 -10.34
CA LEU A 114 -4.40 -9.68 -11.40
C LEU A 114 -5.32 -10.50 -12.31
N GLU A 115 -4.94 -11.73 -12.65
CA GLU A 115 -5.67 -12.56 -13.62
C GLU A 115 -6.86 -13.34 -13.01
N THR A 116 -6.92 -13.48 -11.68
CA THR A 116 -7.99 -14.29 -11.07
C THR A 116 -9.30 -13.52 -10.95
N ASP A 117 -10.41 -14.16 -11.35
CA ASP A 117 -11.77 -13.67 -11.12
C ASP A 117 -12.34 -14.11 -9.77
N SER A 118 -11.66 -15.02 -9.05
CA SER A 118 -12.11 -15.56 -7.79
C SER A 118 -11.70 -14.68 -6.62
N GLU A 119 -12.67 -14.09 -5.90
CA GLU A 119 -12.43 -13.30 -4.69
C GLU A 119 -11.67 -14.08 -3.62
N TRP A 120 -12.02 -15.36 -3.41
CA TRP A 120 -11.31 -16.21 -2.45
C TRP A 120 -9.83 -16.39 -2.78
N LYS A 121 -9.47 -16.61 -4.07
CA LYS A 121 -8.06 -16.71 -4.48
C LYS A 121 -7.34 -15.39 -4.33
N ARG A 122 -8.03 -14.27 -4.58
CA ARG A 122 -7.49 -12.93 -4.41
C ARG A 122 -7.19 -12.65 -2.94
N GLU A 123 -8.11 -13.04 -2.04
CA GLU A 123 -7.94 -12.95 -0.59
C GLU A 123 -6.80 -13.84 -0.09
N GLU A 124 -6.68 -15.07 -0.62
CA GLU A 124 -5.56 -15.97 -0.31
C GLU A 124 -4.20 -15.35 -0.68
N ILE A 125 -4.09 -14.70 -1.85
CA ILE A 125 -2.84 -14.08 -2.28
C ILE A 125 -2.57 -12.79 -1.51
N SER A 126 -3.60 -12.02 -1.16
CA SER A 126 -3.46 -10.75 -0.43
C SER A 126 -2.79 -10.89 0.94
N GLN A 127 -2.84 -12.09 1.55
CA GLN A 127 -2.13 -12.39 2.80
C GLN A 127 -0.60 -12.29 2.67
N TYR A 128 -0.09 -12.35 1.44
CA TYR A 128 1.35 -12.25 1.14
C TYR A 128 1.74 -10.88 0.61
N GLN A 129 0.79 -9.92 0.60
CA GLN A 129 1.04 -8.56 0.16
C GLN A 129 1.26 -7.63 1.35
N SER A 130 2.16 -6.69 1.20
CA SER A 130 2.35 -5.56 2.10
C SER A 130 2.23 -4.25 1.33
N GLU A 131 1.80 -3.22 2.03
CA GLU A 131 1.72 -1.89 1.49
C GLU A 131 3.09 -1.22 1.53
N SER A 132 3.57 -0.78 0.38
CA SER A 132 4.80 -0.01 0.25
C SER A 132 4.52 1.35 -0.38
N SER A 133 5.29 2.36 0.00
CA SER A 133 5.18 3.67 -0.67
C SER A 133 5.46 3.54 -2.17
N CYS A 134 4.63 4.16 -2.99
CA CYS A 134 4.83 4.19 -4.44
C CYS A 134 6.21 4.78 -4.76
N GLU A 135 7.04 4.06 -5.49
CA GLU A 135 8.40 4.47 -5.81
C GLU A 135 8.45 5.72 -6.69
N LYS A 136 7.49 5.88 -7.61
CA LYS A 136 7.43 7.01 -8.54
C LYS A 136 7.13 8.33 -7.83
N CYS A 137 6.14 8.37 -6.95
CA CYS A 137 5.75 9.60 -6.25
C CYS A 137 6.26 9.68 -4.81
N ASN A 138 6.96 8.66 -4.30
CA ASN A 138 7.45 8.58 -2.92
C ASN A 138 6.35 8.89 -1.88
N GLY A 139 5.17 8.33 -2.09
CA GLY A 139 4.00 8.53 -1.22
C GLY A 139 3.32 9.90 -1.35
N GLN A 140 3.73 10.75 -2.30
CA GLN A 140 3.17 12.11 -2.47
C GLN A 140 1.85 12.12 -3.25
N ARG A 141 1.43 11.01 -3.84
CA ARG A 141 0.15 10.80 -4.54
C ARG A 141 -0.02 11.55 -5.86
N LEU A 142 0.80 12.55 -6.11
CA LEU A 142 0.68 13.47 -7.25
C LEU A 142 1.89 13.39 -8.16
N LYS A 143 1.71 13.82 -9.41
CA LYS A 143 2.77 14.01 -10.39
C LYS A 143 3.66 15.20 -10.00
N ASP A 144 4.91 15.20 -10.48
CA ASP A 144 5.86 16.28 -10.21
C ASP A 144 5.38 17.65 -10.72
N GLU A 145 4.67 17.67 -11.86
CA GLU A 145 4.10 18.91 -12.42
C GLU A 145 3.05 19.53 -11.48
N ALA A 146 2.26 18.70 -10.78
CA ALA A 146 1.30 19.18 -9.79
C ALA A 146 2.01 19.65 -8.50
N LEU A 147 3.12 19.01 -8.13
CA LEU A 147 3.92 19.36 -6.96
C LEU A 147 4.80 20.60 -7.17
N CYS A 148 5.01 21.03 -8.42
CA CYS A 148 5.71 22.29 -8.74
C CYS A 148 4.90 23.53 -8.28
N ILE A 149 3.58 23.41 -8.12
CA ILE A 149 2.74 24.51 -7.65
C ILE A 149 2.95 24.68 -6.14
N LYS A 150 3.40 25.86 -5.74
CA LYS A 150 3.70 26.19 -4.33
C LYS A 150 2.98 27.45 -3.90
N ILE A 151 2.53 27.46 -2.66
CA ILE A 151 2.01 28.64 -1.97
C ILE A 151 2.87 28.77 -0.71
N ASP A 152 3.42 29.95 -0.46
CA ASP A 152 4.35 30.18 0.65
C ASP A 152 5.44 29.10 0.73
N SER A 153 6.08 28.82 -0.43
CA SER A 153 7.17 27.83 -0.61
C SER A 153 6.78 26.37 -0.38
N LEU A 154 5.55 26.06 0.03
CA LEU A 154 5.07 24.69 0.26
C LEU A 154 4.16 24.23 -0.87
N ASN A 155 4.33 22.97 -1.29
CA ASN A 155 3.39 22.29 -2.17
C ASN A 155 2.27 21.59 -1.36
N ILE A 156 1.23 21.14 -2.05
CA ILE A 156 0.05 20.54 -1.41
C ILE A 156 0.41 19.29 -0.57
N SER A 157 1.36 18.44 -1.04
CA SER A 157 1.79 17.25 -0.29
C SER A 157 2.46 17.63 1.04
N GLN A 158 3.26 18.70 1.05
CA GLN A 158 3.92 19.19 2.26
C GLN A 158 2.92 19.80 3.24
N VAL A 159 1.91 20.48 2.73
CA VAL A 159 0.83 21.06 3.57
C VAL A 159 -0.03 19.97 4.19
N THR A 160 -0.41 18.95 3.42
CA THR A 160 -1.25 17.84 3.93
C THR A 160 -0.51 16.92 4.93
N LYS A 161 0.82 16.90 4.93
CA LYS A 161 1.64 16.20 5.93
C LYS A 161 1.71 16.89 7.28
N LYS A 162 1.32 18.17 7.37
CA LYS A 162 1.23 18.87 8.65
C LYS A 162 0.08 18.32 9.49
N SER A 163 0.20 18.41 10.81
CA SER A 163 -0.93 18.16 11.70
C SER A 163 -2.06 19.17 11.41
N ILE A 164 -3.28 18.83 11.79
CA ILE A 164 -4.44 19.73 11.62
C ILE A 164 -4.19 21.08 12.30
N GLU A 165 -3.55 21.06 13.47
CA GLU A 165 -3.17 22.29 14.19
C GLU A 165 -2.14 23.12 13.41
N GLU A 166 -1.04 22.50 12.95
CA GLU A 166 -0.03 23.19 12.14
C GLU A 166 -0.58 23.68 10.80
N ALA A 167 -1.43 22.88 10.15
CA ALA A 167 -2.10 23.28 8.92
C ALA A 167 -2.99 24.51 9.15
N LYS A 168 -3.76 24.54 10.26
CA LYS A 168 -4.59 25.68 10.63
C LYS A 168 -3.76 26.95 10.84
N LEU A 169 -2.64 26.86 11.54
CA LEU A 169 -1.73 27.99 11.75
C LEU A 169 -1.18 28.50 10.41
N TRP A 170 -0.78 27.58 9.53
CA TRP A 170 -0.27 27.93 8.21
C TRP A 170 -1.34 28.64 7.36
N PHE A 171 -2.57 28.11 7.28
CA PHE A 171 -3.67 28.72 6.52
C PHE A 171 -4.05 30.12 7.05
N ASN A 172 -4.01 30.33 8.37
CA ASN A 172 -4.25 31.63 8.96
C ASN A 172 -3.17 32.66 8.59
N ASN A 173 -1.91 32.23 8.48
CA ASN A 173 -0.79 33.09 8.14
C ASN A 173 -0.73 33.45 6.64
N LEU A 174 -1.42 32.71 5.78
CA LEU A 174 -1.39 32.96 4.33
C LEU A 174 -1.88 34.37 3.96
N GLU A 175 -2.79 34.94 4.72
CA GLU A 175 -3.25 36.32 4.45
C GLU A 175 -2.12 37.37 4.49
N SER A 176 -1.04 37.12 5.24
CA SER A 176 0.12 37.98 5.30
C SER A 176 1.06 37.86 4.12
N VAL A 177 1.03 36.72 3.42
CA VAL A 177 1.95 36.37 2.33
C VAL A 177 1.34 36.64 0.95
N LEU A 178 0.01 36.52 0.84
CA LEU A 178 -0.71 36.67 -0.43
C LEU A 178 -0.81 38.14 -0.86
N THR A 179 -0.74 38.39 -2.16
CA THR A 179 -1.02 39.69 -2.77
C THR A 179 -2.51 39.99 -2.67
N ASP A 180 -2.89 41.31 -2.81
CA ASP A 180 -4.30 41.72 -2.73
C ASP A 180 -5.22 41.04 -3.76
N ARG A 181 -4.68 40.71 -4.95
CA ARG A 181 -5.41 39.96 -5.96
C ARG A 181 -5.65 38.52 -5.51
N GLU A 182 -4.63 37.86 -4.99
CA GLU A 182 -4.70 36.47 -4.49
C GLU A 182 -5.61 36.36 -3.28
N LYS A 183 -5.57 37.35 -2.36
CA LYS A 183 -6.50 37.42 -1.22
C LYS A 183 -7.95 37.44 -1.66
N LYS A 184 -8.30 38.27 -2.65
CA LYS A 184 -9.67 38.31 -3.20
C LYS A 184 -10.12 36.97 -3.78
N ILE A 185 -9.22 36.26 -4.47
CA ILE A 185 -9.52 34.94 -5.05
C ILE A 185 -9.66 33.89 -3.93
N ALA A 186 -8.75 33.89 -2.96
CA ALA A 186 -8.65 32.88 -1.92
C ALA A 186 -9.66 33.06 -0.77
N GLN A 187 -10.26 34.23 -0.61
CA GLN A 187 -11.08 34.59 0.56
C GLN A 187 -12.12 33.54 0.94
N HIS A 188 -12.95 33.12 -0.02
CA HIS A 188 -13.98 32.11 0.24
C HIS A 188 -13.38 30.72 0.50
N ILE A 189 -12.32 30.37 -0.22
CA ILE A 189 -11.64 29.08 -0.08
C ILE A 189 -10.99 28.99 1.30
N LEU A 190 -10.26 30.01 1.72
CA LEU A 190 -9.61 30.07 3.03
C LEU A 190 -10.61 30.04 4.17
N LYS A 191 -11.75 30.73 4.02
CA LYS A 191 -12.84 30.69 5.00
C LYS A 191 -13.33 29.24 5.19
N GLU A 192 -13.69 28.55 4.12
CA GLU A 192 -14.18 27.19 4.15
C GLU A 192 -13.14 26.21 4.75
N ILE A 193 -11.89 26.31 4.34
CA ILE A 193 -10.80 25.47 4.87
C ILE A 193 -10.66 25.71 6.37
N ASN A 194 -10.63 26.97 6.79
CA ASN A 194 -10.45 27.36 8.18
C ASN A 194 -11.62 26.90 9.07
N GLU A 195 -12.85 26.97 8.59
CA GLU A 195 -14.02 26.45 9.29
C GLU A 195 -13.91 24.93 9.50
N ARG A 196 -13.58 24.19 8.45
CA ARG A 196 -13.42 22.72 8.52
C ARG A 196 -12.28 22.31 9.45
N LEU A 197 -11.13 22.98 9.39
CA LEU A 197 -10.02 22.71 10.30
C LEU A 197 -10.40 23.01 11.76
N ASN A 198 -11.16 24.09 12.01
CA ASN A 198 -11.68 24.39 13.35
C ASN A 198 -12.57 23.28 13.88
N PHE A 199 -13.46 22.72 13.05
CA PHE A 199 -14.29 21.59 13.48
C PHE A 199 -13.45 20.38 13.87
N LEU A 200 -12.43 20.05 13.10
CA LEU A 200 -11.52 18.94 13.42
C LEU A 200 -10.75 19.21 14.72
N LEU A 201 -10.33 20.44 14.98
CA LEU A 201 -9.70 20.83 16.25
C LEU A 201 -10.68 20.70 17.42
N ASN A 202 -11.91 21.17 17.25
CA ASN A 202 -12.94 21.15 18.31
C ASN A 202 -13.34 19.73 18.73
N VAL A 203 -13.24 18.76 17.82
CA VAL A 203 -13.47 17.34 18.16
C VAL A 203 -12.19 16.62 18.63
N GLY A 204 -11.09 17.38 18.89
CA GLY A 204 -9.86 16.83 19.47
C GLY A 204 -9.00 16.02 18.50
N LEU A 205 -9.02 16.33 17.21
CA LEU A 205 -8.21 15.65 16.16
C LEU A 205 -7.00 16.50 15.72
N ASN A 206 -6.49 17.37 16.59
CA ASN A 206 -5.39 18.29 16.33
C ASN A 206 -4.09 17.60 15.85
N TYR A 207 -3.83 16.39 16.34
CA TYR A 207 -2.63 15.60 16.05
C TYR A 207 -2.65 14.84 14.70
N LEU A 208 -3.82 14.64 14.10
CA LEU A 208 -3.94 13.96 12.82
C LEU A 208 -3.40 14.81 11.68
N THR A 209 -2.91 14.15 10.63
CA THR A 209 -2.52 14.79 9.38
C THR A 209 -3.61 14.64 8.32
N LEU A 210 -3.74 15.59 7.42
CA LEU A 210 -4.69 15.50 6.30
C LEU A 210 -4.30 14.42 5.28
N SER A 211 -3.02 14.01 5.26
CA SER A 211 -2.52 12.93 4.41
C SER A 211 -2.79 11.54 4.96
N ARG A 212 -3.27 11.41 6.20
CA ARG A 212 -3.50 10.11 6.84
C ARG A 212 -4.60 9.35 6.13
N GLU A 213 -4.35 8.08 5.88
CA GLU A 213 -5.30 7.20 5.18
C GLU A 213 -6.47 6.81 6.09
N SER A 214 -7.66 6.78 5.50
CA SER A 214 -8.89 6.47 6.24
C SER A 214 -8.87 5.07 6.87
N GLY A 215 -8.22 4.10 6.22
CA GLY A 215 -8.07 2.73 6.73
C GLY A 215 -7.21 2.60 7.98
N THR A 216 -6.37 3.61 8.27
CA THR A 216 -5.48 3.64 9.46
C THR A 216 -6.10 4.34 10.66
N LEU A 217 -7.30 4.92 10.50
CA LEU A 217 -8.00 5.61 11.57
C LEU A 217 -8.58 4.62 12.58
N SER A 218 -8.47 4.94 13.87
CA SER A 218 -9.23 4.23 14.90
C SER A 218 -10.73 4.48 14.75
N GLY A 219 -11.56 3.58 15.29
CA GLY A 219 -13.02 3.77 15.26
C GLY A 219 -13.48 5.12 15.84
N GLY A 220 -12.88 5.56 16.95
CA GLY A 220 -13.18 6.85 17.56
C GLY A 220 -12.72 8.06 16.72
N GLU A 221 -11.59 7.97 16.00
CA GLU A 221 -11.13 9.01 15.06
C GLU A 221 -12.08 9.13 13.87
N ALA A 222 -12.44 7.99 13.25
CA ALA A 222 -13.36 7.96 12.13
C ALA A 222 -14.74 8.52 12.51
N GLN A 223 -15.25 8.20 13.70
CA GLN A 223 -16.51 8.73 14.20
C GLN A 223 -16.45 10.24 14.44
N ARG A 224 -15.37 10.76 15.03
CA ARG A 224 -15.18 12.19 15.23
C ARG A 224 -15.06 12.96 13.92
N ILE A 225 -14.41 12.39 12.90
CA ILE A 225 -14.36 12.99 11.55
C ILE A 225 -15.76 13.04 10.93
N ARG A 226 -16.57 11.97 11.07
CA ARG A 226 -17.97 11.99 10.61
C ARG A 226 -18.79 13.04 11.33
N LEU A 227 -18.65 13.14 12.65
CA LEU A 227 -19.31 14.14 13.46
C LEU A 227 -18.93 15.55 13.00
N ALA A 228 -17.62 15.84 12.82
CA ALA A 228 -17.13 17.11 12.33
C ALA A 228 -17.70 17.45 10.95
N SER A 229 -17.80 16.48 10.04
CA SER A 229 -18.36 16.68 8.69
C SER A 229 -19.86 16.98 8.69
N GLN A 230 -20.63 16.35 9.59
CA GLN A 230 -22.07 16.54 9.72
C GLN A 230 -22.41 17.90 10.37
N ILE A 231 -21.76 18.23 11.48
CA ILE A 231 -21.96 19.50 12.20
C ILE A 231 -21.33 20.67 11.42
N GLY A 232 -20.19 20.42 10.78
CA GLY A 232 -19.47 21.39 9.98
C GLY A 232 -20.20 21.92 8.74
N SER A 233 -21.30 21.24 8.33
CA SER A 233 -22.18 21.74 7.27
C SER A 233 -22.96 23.01 7.68
N GLY A 234 -22.98 23.35 8.99
CA GLY A 234 -23.65 24.54 9.52
C GLY A 234 -25.17 24.58 9.27
N LEU A 235 -25.76 23.42 8.92
CA LEU A 235 -27.20 23.36 8.67
C LEU A 235 -27.96 23.60 9.97
N THR A 236 -28.69 24.68 10.01
CA THR A 236 -29.63 25.02 11.10
C THR A 236 -31.03 24.47 10.80
N GLY A 237 -31.75 24.03 11.83
CA GLY A 237 -33.11 23.51 11.70
C GLY A 237 -33.20 22.06 11.26
N VAL A 238 -32.11 21.30 11.33
CA VAL A 238 -32.07 19.86 11.09
C VAL A 238 -31.87 19.09 12.41
N LEU A 239 -32.42 17.89 12.48
CA LEU A 239 -32.22 16.97 13.60
C LEU A 239 -30.99 16.08 13.31
N TYR A 240 -29.98 16.14 14.17
CA TYR A 240 -28.84 15.24 14.13
C TYR A 240 -29.08 14.05 15.06
N VAL A 241 -29.16 12.85 14.51
CA VAL A 241 -29.24 11.60 15.28
C VAL A 241 -27.84 11.02 15.36
N LEU A 242 -27.30 10.93 16.56
CA LEU A 242 -25.94 10.43 16.81
C LEU A 242 -26.03 9.15 17.66
N ASP A 243 -25.34 8.12 17.22
CA ASP A 243 -25.17 6.88 17.95
C ASP A 243 -23.83 6.94 18.71
N GLU A 244 -23.91 6.78 20.03
CA GLU A 244 -22.76 6.80 20.97
C GLU A 244 -21.73 7.93 20.67
N PRO A 245 -22.13 9.21 20.61
CA PRO A 245 -21.26 10.30 20.16
C PRO A 245 -20.06 10.57 21.07
N SER A 246 -20.04 10.00 22.28
CA SER A 246 -18.97 10.13 23.27
C SER A 246 -17.87 9.06 23.16
N ILE A 247 -17.99 8.07 22.26
CA ILE A 247 -16.97 7.04 22.07
C ILE A 247 -15.63 7.71 21.69
N GLY A 248 -14.59 7.40 22.48
CA GLY A 248 -13.23 7.89 22.28
C GLY A 248 -13.00 9.33 22.76
N LEU A 249 -13.94 9.94 23.45
CA LEU A 249 -13.71 11.18 24.21
C LEU A 249 -13.19 10.78 25.60
N HIS A 250 -11.98 11.24 25.98
CA HIS A 250 -11.53 11.21 27.36
C HIS A 250 -12.26 12.34 28.12
N GLN A 251 -12.71 12.00 29.32
CA GLN A 251 -13.20 12.98 30.29
C GLN A 251 -12.06 13.87 30.77
#